data_5c4840c03a6874fefc560072816d9a7a
#
_entry.id   5c4840c03a6874fefc560072816d9a7a
#
_cell.length_a   1.000
_cell.length_b   1.000
_cell.length_c   1.000
_cell.angle_alpha   90.00
_cell.angle_beta   90.00
_cell.angle_gamma   90.00
#
_symmetry.space_group_name_H-M   'P 1'
#
loop_
_entity.id
_entity.type
_entity.pdbx_description
1 polymer ?
#
loop_
_entity_poly.entity_id
_entity_poly.type
_entity_poly.pdbx_seq_one_letter_code
_entity_poly.pdbx_strand_id
1 'polypeptide(L)'
;GPRSAYAAAMRNLPYAVAYDDEGKRIEYPGADSKIKTVIDEWNYSTDERKVFRALGSFYAQLNFGKIWKPLEGLSYKLNFGPDFRYYRRGMFNSAESTNREGLNYASLTKSTDFSWTLDNLIYYNRTIGKHDFGFTFLQTATKYEYEANNMSGEGIPLESSLWNAFKSLSSLKSWESSLTEKQLLSYMARMNYT
;
A
#
# COMPACT_ATOMS: atom_id res chain seq x y z
N GLY A 1 -15.19 -8.67 11.37
CA GLY A 1 -13.94 -7.94 11.46
C GLY A 1 -13.24 -8.24 12.78
N PRO A 2 -11.93 -8.07 12.91
CA PRO A 2 -11.26 -8.30 14.19
C PRO A 2 -11.92 -7.42 15.25
N ARG A 3 -12.43 -8.03 16.29
CA ARG A 3 -12.95 -7.29 17.45
C ARG A 3 -11.75 -6.54 18.01
N SER A 4 -11.81 -5.21 18.07
CA SER A 4 -10.73 -4.46 18.70
C SER A 4 -10.56 -4.94 20.13
N ALA A 5 -9.33 -5.04 20.63
CA ALA A 5 -9.05 -5.43 22.02
C ALA A 5 -9.88 -4.59 23.01
N TYR A 6 -10.08 -3.31 22.69
CA TYR A 6 -10.95 -2.40 23.45
C TYR A 6 -12.42 -2.86 23.48
N ALA A 7 -13.02 -3.20 22.33
CA ALA A 7 -14.41 -3.65 22.28
C ALA A 7 -14.61 -5.00 22.96
N ALA A 8 -13.60 -5.86 22.97
CA ALA A 8 -13.63 -7.13 23.67
C ALA A 8 -13.45 -6.93 25.19
N ALA A 9 -12.56 -6.01 25.62
CA ALA A 9 -12.39 -5.64 27.02
C ALA A 9 -13.68 -5.06 27.63
N MET A 10 -14.40 -4.23 26.87
CA MET A 10 -15.70 -3.64 27.31
C MET A 10 -16.82 -4.68 27.51
N ARG A 11 -16.67 -5.88 26.96
CA ARG A 11 -17.63 -6.98 27.12
C ARG A 11 -17.33 -7.90 28.29
N ASN A 12 -16.12 -7.83 28.83
CA ASN A 12 -15.74 -8.63 29.98
C ASN A 12 -16.58 -8.20 31.22
N LEU A 13 -17.00 -9.20 31.97
CA LEU A 13 -17.74 -8.95 33.19
C LEU A 13 -16.82 -8.35 34.27
N PRO A 14 -17.30 -7.43 35.11
CA PRO A 14 -16.48 -6.76 36.12
C PRO A 14 -15.85 -7.69 37.17
N TYR A 15 -16.43 -8.87 37.36
CA TYR A 15 -15.96 -9.90 38.30
C TYR A 15 -15.17 -11.01 37.61
N ALA A 16 -14.89 -10.86 36.31
CA ALA A 16 -14.15 -11.89 35.58
C ALA A 16 -12.67 -11.94 36.00
N VAL A 17 -12.22 -13.12 36.35
CA VAL A 17 -10.84 -13.39 36.78
C VAL A 17 -10.04 -13.83 35.55
N ALA A 18 -8.89 -13.18 35.32
CA ALA A 18 -8.10 -13.37 34.12
C ALA A 18 -7.30 -14.69 34.12
N TYR A 19 -6.83 -15.10 35.30
CA TYR A 19 -5.97 -16.25 35.52
C TYR A 19 -6.52 -17.13 36.59
N ASP A 20 -6.30 -18.44 36.51
CA ASP A 20 -6.60 -19.39 37.57
C ASP A 20 -5.53 -19.33 38.70
N ASP A 21 -5.71 -20.15 39.73
CA ASP A 21 -4.81 -20.22 40.89
C ASP A 21 -3.42 -20.72 40.50
N GLU A 22 -3.26 -21.36 39.34
CA GLU A 22 -1.99 -21.84 38.78
C GLU A 22 -1.32 -20.80 37.88
N GLY A 23 -1.95 -19.63 37.67
CA GLY A 23 -1.46 -18.56 36.82
C GLY A 23 -1.69 -18.78 35.32
N LYS A 24 -2.55 -19.74 34.97
CA LYS A 24 -2.93 -20.00 33.58
C LYS A 24 -4.10 -19.09 33.16
N ARG A 25 -4.06 -18.56 31.96
CA ARG A 25 -5.12 -17.71 31.40
C ARG A 25 -6.44 -18.47 31.31
N ILE A 26 -7.49 -17.88 31.83
CA ILE A 26 -8.86 -18.38 31.68
C ILE A 26 -9.42 -17.85 30.37
N GLU A 27 -9.75 -18.73 29.45
CA GLU A 27 -10.25 -18.34 28.11
C GLU A 27 -11.63 -17.67 28.20
N TYR A 28 -12.50 -18.15 29.07
CA TYR A 28 -13.88 -17.65 29.31
C TYR A 28 -14.07 -17.24 30.76
N PRO A 29 -13.56 -16.07 31.18
CA PRO A 29 -13.42 -15.70 32.60
C PRO A 29 -14.75 -15.44 33.33
N GLY A 30 -15.86 -15.24 32.58
CA GLY A 30 -17.20 -15.00 33.14
C GLY A 30 -18.12 -16.20 33.02
N ALA A 31 -17.62 -17.40 32.72
CA ALA A 31 -18.42 -18.60 32.43
C ALA A 31 -19.37 -18.45 31.22
N ASP A 32 -19.32 -17.36 30.47
CA ASP A 32 -20.03 -17.19 29.21
C ASP A 32 -19.11 -17.62 28.03
N SER A 33 -19.46 -18.72 27.37
CA SER A 33 -18.72 -19.28 26.24
C SER A 33 -18.64 -18.37 25.01
N LYS A 34 -19.31 -17.23 25.01
CA LYS A 34 -19.27 -16.24 23.91
C LYS A 34 -18.32 -15.09 24.18
N ILE A 35 -17.80 -14.96 25.40
CA ILE A 35 -16.93 -13.86 25.81
C ILE A 35 -15.56 -14.39 26.16
N LYS A 36 -14.66 -14.42 25.16
CA LYS A 36 -13.25 -14.74 25.39
C LYS A 36 -12.51 -13.56 26.03
N THR A 37 -11.53 -13.87 26.88
CA THR A 37 -10.63 -12.86 27.43
C THR A 37 -9.77 -12.23 26.35
N VAL A 38 -9.48 -10.93 26.48
CA VAL A 38 -8.49 -10.22 25.62
C VAL A 38 -7.12 -10.10 26.28
N ILE A 39 -7.01 -10.58 27.50
CA ILE A 39 -5.77 -10.54 28.23
C ILE A 39 -4.74 -11.41 27.50
N ASP A 40 -3.52 -10.92 27.39
CA ASP A 40 -2.41 -11.57 26.68
C ASP A 40 -2.63 -11.81 25.19
N GLU A 41 -3.65 -11.19 24.56
CA GLU A 41 -3.91 -11.35 23.13
C GLU A 41 -2.71 -10.97 22.24
N TRP A 42 -1.86 -10.05 22.71
CA TRP A 42 -0.61 -9.69 22.00
C TRP A 42 0.40 -10.84 21.90
N ASN A 43 0.30 -11.85 22.78
CA ASN A 43 1.14 -13.06 22.73
C ASN A 43 0.61 -14.05 21.67
N TYR A 44 -0.67 -13.97 21.34
CA TYR A 44 -1.38 -14.88 20.44
C TYR A 44 -1.66 -14.31 19.06
N SER A 45 -1.36 -13.03 18.85
CA SER A 45 -1.63 -12.34 17.60
C SER A 45 -0.43 -11.50 17.16
N THR A 46 0.00 -11.67 15.93
CA THR A 46 1.10 -10.91 15.33
C THR A 46 0.62 -10.27 14.03
N ASP A 47 0.80 -8.96 13.89
CA ASP A 47 0.51 -8.20 12.66
C ASP A 47 1.76 -7.37 12.29
N GLU A 48 2.51 -7.82 11.31
CA GLU A 48 3.72 -7.14 10.83
C GLU A 48 3.45 -6.47 9.49
N ARG A 49 3.77 -5.19 9.39
CA ARG A 49 3.64 -4.42 8.15
C ARG A 49 4.98 -3.83 7.76
N LYS A 50 5.35 -4.04 6.50
CA LYS A 50 6.53 -3.44 5.89
C LYS A 50 6.12 -2.67 4.66
N VAL A 51 6.52 -1.41 4.61
CA VAL A 51 6.27 -0.52 3.47
C VAL A 51 7.60 0.08 3.05
N PHE A 52 7.89 -0.03 1.78
CA PHE A 52 8.97 0.70 1.13
C PHE A 52 8.37 1.54 0.00
N ARG A 53 8.72 2.81 -0.07
CA ARG A 53 8.32 3.69 -1.17
C ARG A 53 9.52 4.50 -1.64
N ALA A 54 9.73 4.51 -2.94
CA ALA A 54 10.72 5.33 -3.61
C ALA A 54 10.00 6.19 -4.65
N LEU A 55 10.16 7.50 -4.53
CA LEU A 55 9.61 8.44 -5.50
C LEU A 55 10.73 9.40 -5.94
N GLY A 56 10.65 9.85 -7.18
CA GLY A 56 11.62 10.76 -7.75
C GLY A 56 10.98 11.76 -8.69
N SER A 57 11.69 12.84 -8.95
CA SER A 57 11.35 13.80 -9.99
C SER A 57 12.63 14.21 -10.69
N PHE A 58 12.69 13.96 -11.98
CA PHE A 58 13.82 14.26 -12.84
C PHE A 58 13.35 15.18 -13.95
N TYR A 59 14.17 16.15 -14.34
CA TYR A 59 13.88 16.97 -15.51
C TYR A 59 15.14 17.29 -16.30
N ALA A 60 14.93 17.47 -17.59
CA ALA A 60 15.94 18.00 -18.50
C ALA A 60 15.31 19.13 -19.32
N GLN A 61 16.04 20.22 -19.51
CA GLN A 61 15.58 21.35 -20.31
C GLN A 61 16.62 21.78 -21.33
N LEU A 62 16.18 21.94 -22.58
CA LEU A 62 16.97 22.44 -23.68
C LEU A 62 16.41 23.79 -24.14
N ASN A 63 17.28 24.81 -24.21
CA ASN A 63 16.95 26.13 -24.73
C ASN A 63 17.59 26.27 -26.12
N PHE A 64 16.81 26.11 -27.16
CA PHE A 64 17.30 26.05 -28.54
C PHE A 64 17.90 27.36 -29.04
N GLY A 65 17.44 28.49 -28.53
CA GLY A 65 18.01 29.79 -28.87
C GLY A 65 19.50 29.95 -28.46
N LYS A 66 19.96 29.19 -27.47
CA LYS A 66 21.40 29.15 -27.08
C LYS A 66 22.24 28.34 -28.07
N ILE A 67 21.60 27.42 -28.81
CA ILE A 67 22.28 26.57 -29.81
C ILE A 67 22.21 27.21 -31.19
N TRP A 68 21.03 27.77 -31.54
CA TRP A 68 20.79 28.35 -32.86
C TRP A 68 19.87 29.57 -32.74
N LYS A 69 20.39 30.76 -33.08
CA LYS A 69 19.67 32.04 -32.91
C LYS A 69 18.26 32.10 -33.54
N PRO A 70 18.00 31.53 -34.74
CA PRO A 70 16.64 31.54 -35.31
C PRO A 70 15.57 30.85 -34.43
N LEU A 71 15.95 29.98 -33.50
CA LEU A 71 15.07 29.29 -32.55
C LEU A 71 15.02 30.00 -31.19
N GLU A 72 15.38 31.29 -31.15
CA GLU A 72 15.27 32.08 -29.94
C GLU A 72 13.80 32.12 -29.43
N GLY A 73 13.63 31.88 -28.12
CA GLY A 73 12.33 31.75 -27.50
C GLY A 73 11.77 30.33 -27.44
N LEU A 74 12.38 29.37 -28.19
CA LEU A 74 11.96 27.95 -28.15
C LEU A 74 12.74 27.20 -27.07
N SER A 75 12.00 26.50 -26.21
CA SER A 75 12.57 25.57 -25.24
C SER A 75 11.74 24.28 -25.14
N TYR A 76 12.43 23.19 -24.86
CA TYR A 76 11.84 21.88 -24.58
C TYR A 76 12.22 21.43 -23.18
N LYS A 77 11.23 20.97 -22.42
CA LYS A 77 11.44 20.43 -21.10
C LYS A 77 10.80 19.05 -21.02
N LEU A 78 11.58 18.08 -20.57
CA LEU A 78 11.17 16.73 -20.24
C LEU A 78 11.12 16.61 -18.72
N ASN A 79 9.97 16.20 -18.17
CA ASN A 79 9.87 15.80 -16.76
C ASN A 79 9.55 14.31 -16.69
N PHE A 80 10.22 13.60 -15.78
CA PHE A 80 9.95 12.20 -15.49
C PHE A 80 9.80 12.01 -13.98
N GLY A 81 8.64 11.50 -13.57
CA GLY A 81 8.30 11.27 -12.16
C GLY A 81 7.93 9.82 -11.91
N PRO A 82 8.88 8.95 -11.54
CA PRO A 82 8.57 7.59 -11.09
C PRO A 82 8.15 7.58 -9.62
N ASP A 83 7.21 6.67 -9.29
CA ASP A 83 6.78 6.35 -7.93
C ASP A 83 6.64 4.83 -7.81
N PHE A 84 7.40 4.23 -6.92
CA PHE A 84 7.40 2.82 -6.63
C PHE A 84 7.06 2.59 -5.16
N ARG A 85 6.09 1.71 -4.88
CA ARG A 85 5.72 1.30 -3.54
C ARG A 85 5.66 -0.21 -3.45
N TYR A 86 6.32 -0.74 -2.45
CA TYR A 86 6.21 -2.14 -2.04
C TYR A 86 5.53 -2.20 -0.68
N TYR A 87 4.52 -3.06 -0.57
CA TYR A 87 3.80 -3.32 0.68
C TYR A 87 3.81 -4.81 0.97
N ARG A 88 4.07 -5.16 2.24
CA ARG A 88 3.94 -6.52 2.76
C ARG A 88 3.28 -6.46 4.12
N ARG A 89 2.26 -7.29 4.32
CA ARG A 89 1.64 -7.51 5.61
C ARG A 89 1.59 -9.00 5.88
N GLY A 90 2.16 -9.43 7.00
CA GLY A 90 2.00 -10.76 7.56
C GLY A 90 1.16 -10.68 8.81
N MET A 91 0.15 -11.51 8.91
CA MET A 91 -0.71 -11.61 10.09
C MET A 91 -0.78 -13.08 10.52
N PHE A 92 -0.67 -13.31 11.82
CA PHE A 92 -0.79 -14.62 12.43
C PHE A 92 -1.62 -14.50 13.69
N ASN A 93 -2.56 -15.44 13.88
CA ASN A 93 -3.33 -15.60 15.08
C ASN A 93 -3.22 -17.07 15.52
N SER A 94 -2.74 -17.28 16.75
CA SER A 94 -2.73 -18.60 17.39
C SER A 94 -4.17 -19.13 17.55
N ALA A 95 -4.29 -20.43 17.72
CA ALA A 95 -5.55 -21.09 18.05
C ALA A 95 -6.19 -20.54 19.35
N GLU A 96 -5.37 -20.03 20.26
CA GLU A 96 -5.79 -19.45 21.56
C GLU A 96 -6.20 -17.98 21.46
N SER A 97 -6.01 -17.32 20.30
CA SER A 97 -6.45 -15.93 20.08
C SER A 97 -7.97 -15.80 20.21
N THR A 98 -8.44 -14.65 20.73
CA THR A 98 -9.87 -14.33 20.84
C THR A 98 -10.60 -14.33 19.50
N ASN A 99 -9.86 -14.20 18.41
CA ASN A 99 -10.41 -14.17 17.06
C ASN A 99 -10.47 -15.56 16.40
N ARG A 100 -10.08 -16.62 17.14
CA ARG A 100 -9.98 -17.97 16.59
C ARG A 100 -10.81 -18.97 17.40
N GLU A 101 -11.22 -20.03 16.72
CA GLU A 101 -11.97 -21.15 17.30
C GLU A 101 -11.24 -22.45 16.94
N GLY A 102 -10.18 -22.75 17.68
CA GLY A 102 -9.50 -24.04 17.66
C GLY A 102 -8.38 -24.22 16.63
N LEU A 103 -8.30 -23.43 15.56
CA LEU A 103 -7.21 -23.48 14.59
C LEU A 103 -6.51 -22.12 14.46
N ASN A 104 -5.20 -22.15 14.41
CA ASN A 104 -4.42 -20.96 14.10
C ASN A 104 -4.66 -20.50 12.65
N TYR A 105 -4.43 -19.21 12.40
CA TYR A 105 -4.65 -18.59 11.11
C TYR A 105 -3.47 -17.73 10.73
N ALA A 106 -3.05 -17.82 9.47
CA ALA A 106 -2.08 -16.91 8.90
C ALA A 106 -2.57 -16.28 7.62
N SER A 107 -2.15 -15.06 7.38
CA SER A 107 -2.29 -14.40 6.09
C SER A 107 -1.04 -13.65 5.71
N LEU A 108 -0.75 -13.62 4.42
CA LEU A 108 0.34 -12.87 3.83
C LEU A 108 -0.19 -12.11 2.62
N THR A 109 -0.15 -10.79 2.71
CA THR A 109 -0.47 -9.89 1.61
C THR A 109 0.81 -9.23 1.13
N LYS A 110 1.06 -9.27 -0.16
CA LYS A 110 2.13 -8.52 -0.83
C LYS A 110 1.52 -7.71 -1.95
N SER A 111 1.89 -6.46 -2.07
CA SER A 111 1.53 -5.65 -3.23
C SER A 111 2.67 -4.76 -3.68
N THR A 112 2.69 -4.50 -4.97
CA THR A 112 3.61 -3.59 -5.63
C THR A 112 2.79 -2.60 -6.43
N ASP A 113 3.02 -1.32 -6.16
CA ASP A 113 2.50 -0.22 -6.95
C ASP A 113 3.65 0.40 -7.73
N PHE A 114 3.55 0.47 -9.02
CA PHE A 114 4.50 1.20 -9.85
C PHE A 114 3.76 2.18 -10.75
N SER A 115 4.11 3.44 -10.65
CA SER A 115 3.58 4.46 -11.55
C SER A 115 4.68 5.39 -12.02
N TRP A 116 4.48 5.95 -13.21
CA TRP A 116 5.33 7.00 -13.71
C TRP A 116 4.53 8.00 -14.54
N THR A 117 5.00 9.22 -14.53
CA THR A 117 4.50 10.32 -15.37
C THR A 117 5.65 10.86 -16.18
N LEU A 118 5.42 11.02 -17.47
CA LEU A 118 6.36 11.62 -18.41
C LEU A 118 5.66 12.81 -19.09
N ASP A 119 6.21 14.01 -18.85
CA ASP A 119 5.73 15.24 -19.46
C ASP A 119 6.74 15.73 -20.50
N ASN A 120 6.28 15.94 -21.70
CA ASN A 120 6.99 16.63 -22.75
C ASN A 120 6.38 18.03 -22.93
N LEU A 121 7.17 19.04 -22.62
CA LEU A 121 6.73 20.44 -22.68
C LEU A 121 7.55 21.19 -23.72
N ILE A 122 6.85 21.86 -24.64
CA ILE A 122 7.42 22.78 -25.60
C ILE A 122 6.91 24.18 -25.24
N TYR A 123 7.84 25.11 -25.05
CA TYR A 123 7.54 26.51 -24.84
C TYR A 123 8.13 27.32 -25.99
N TYR A 124 7.35 28.25 -26.51
CA TYR A 124 7.82 29.23 -27.45
C TYR A 124 7.36 30.61 -27.02
N ASN A 125 8.29 31.48 -26.66
CA ASN A 125 8.00 32.86 -26.25
C ASN A 125 8.79 33.79 -27.14
N ARG A 126 8.09 34.77 -27.76
CA ARG A 126 8.75 35.74 -28.64
C ARG A 126 8.05 37.07 -28.58
N THR A 127 8.86 38.12 -28.44
CA THR A 127 8.44 39.51 -28.55
C THR A 127 8.76 40.04 -29.95
N ILE A 128 7.80 40.57 -30.66
CA ILE A 128 7.96 41.19 -31.98
C ILE A 128 7.39 42.60 -31.90
N GLY A 129 8.29 43.60 -31.81
CA GLY A 129 7.88 45.00 -31.65
C GLY A 129 7.19 45.24 -30.31
N LYS A 130 5.87 45.49 -30.31
CA LYS A 130 5.02 45.72 -29.12
C LYS A 130 4.15 44.50 -28.78
N HIS A 131 4.34 43.38 -29.45
CA HIS A 131 3.50 42.21 -29.33
C HIS A 131 4.27 41.07 -28.72
N ASP A 132 3.75 40.49 -27.65
CA ASP A 132 4.30 39.32 -26.96
C ASP A 132 3.45 38.07 -27.25
N PHE A 133 4.10 37.07 -27.82
CA PHE A 133 3.49 35.76 -28.12
C PHE A 133 4.08 34.70 -27.18
N GLY A 134 3.21 33.97 -26.49
CA GLY A 134 3.55 32.81 -25.70
C GLY A 134 2.77 31.59 -26.17
N PHE A 135 3.45 30.51 -26.46
CA PHE A 135 2.85 29.22 -26.78
C PHE A 135 3.42 28.14 -25.89
N THR A 136 2.53 27.30 -25.35
CA THR A 136 2.90 26.13 -24.54
C THR A 136 2.17 24.92 -25.10
N PHE A 137 2.92 23.88 -25.40
CA PHE A 137 2.37 22.56 -25.71
C PHE A 137 2.87 21.56 -24.68
N LEU A 138 1.95 20.75 -24.16
CA LEU A 138 2.23 19.68 -23.19
C LEU A 138 1.65 18.37 -23.73
N GLN A 139 2.48 17.36 -23.73
CA GLN A 139 2.05 15.96 -23.85
C GLN A 139 2.43 15.23 -22.57
N THR A 140 1.46 14.64 -21.90
CA THR A 140 1.65 13.85 -20.68
C THR A 140 1.30 12.40 -20.96
N ALA A 141 2.23 11.50 -20.64
CA ALA A 141 2.00 10.06 -20.60
C ALA A 141 2.11 9.57 -19.16
N THR A 142 1.13 8.79 -18.71
CA THR A 142 1.18 8.15 -17.40
C THR A 142 0.93 6.66 -17.52
N LYS A 143 1.64 5.87 -16.73
CA LYS A 143 1.36 4.46 -16.52
C LYS A 143 1.23 4.20 -15.02
N TYR A 144 0.25 3.40 -14.66
CA TYR A 144 0.05 2.86 -13.34
C TYR A 144 -0.10 1.35 -13.44
N GLU A 145 0.63 0.63 -12.58
CA GLU A 145 0.57 -0.82 -12.48
C GLU A 145 0.50 -1.20 -11.00
N TYR A 146 -0.51 -1.98 -10.66
CA TYR A 146 -0.72 -2.50 -9.32
C TYR A 146 -0.83 -4.00 -9.39
N GLU A 147 0.08 -4.68 -8.71
CA GLU A 147 0.05 -6.12 -8.51
C GLU A 147 -0.16 -6.43 -7.03
N ALA A 148 -1.09 -7.33 -6.72
CA ALA A 148 -1.30 -7.79 -5.36
C ALA A 148 -1.47 -9.31 -5.31
N ASN A 149 -0.85 -9.92 -4.30
CA ASN A 149 -0.95 -11.33 -3.99
C ASN A 149 -1.37 -11.48 -2.54
N ASN A 150 -2.46 -12.20 -2.31
CA ASN A 150 -3.00 -12.46 -0.99
C ASN A 150 -3.15 -13.97 -0.77
N MET A 151 -2.57 -14.45 0.31
CA MET A 151 -2.68 -15.84 0.73
C MET A 151 -3.14 -15.89 2.17
N SER A 152 -4.07 -16.78 2.47
CA SER A 152 -4.49 -17.03 3.84
C SER A 152 -4.89 -18.49 4.05
N GLY A 153 -4.72 -18.96 5.27
CA GLY A 153 -5.07 -20.32 5.61
C GLY A 153 -5.00 -20.61 7.11
N GLU A 154 -5.33 -21.82 7.46
CA GLU A 154 -5.47 -22.30 8.84
C GLU A 154 -4.68 -23.58 9.06
N GLY A 155 -4.37 -23.86 10.33
CA GLY A 155 -3.74 -25.11 10.75
C GLY A 155 -2.27 -25.18 10.34
N ILE A 156 -1.48 -24.18 10.71
CA ILE A 156 -0.03 -24.20 10.60
C ILE A 156 0.53 -25.11 11.68
N PRO A 157 1.29 -26.19 11.34
CA PRO A 157 1.75 -27.15 12.33
C PRO A 157 2.71 -26.58 13.38
N LEU A 158 3.50 -25.59 12.98
CA LEU A 158 4.49 -24.94 13.83
C LEU A 158 4.21 -23.43 13.89
N GLU A 159 3.63 -22.96 14.99
CA GLU A 159 3.23 -21.55 15.16
C GLU A 159 4.37 -20.55 15.06
N SER A 160 5.60 -20.93 15.44
CA SER A 160 6.79 -20.08 15.28
C SER A 160 7.13 -19.75 13.83
N SER A 161 6.59 -20.50 12.86
CA SER A 161 6.74 -20.21 11.42
C SER A 161 5.88 -19.04 10.95
N LEU A 162 4.88 -18.63 11.74
CA LEU A 162 3.94 -17.56 11.44
C LEU A 162 3.31 -17.77 10.06
N TRP A 163 3.47 -16.77 9.16
CA TRP A 163 3.01 -16.77 7.76
C TRP A 163 4.06 -17.29 6.76
N ASN A 164 5.13 -17.97 7.21
CA ASN A 164 6.17 -18.44 6.29
C ASN A 164 6.02 -19.94 5.92
N ALA A 165 5.02 -20.63 6.46
CA ALA A 165 4.81 -22.07 6.27
C ALA A 165 3.51 -22.42 5.51
N PHE A 166 3.12 -21.62 4.51
CA PHE A 166 1.89 -21.86 3.73
C PHE A 166 1.85 -23.22 3.02
N LYS A 167 3.00 -23.81 2.73
CA LYS A 167 3.07 -25.16 2.15
C LYS A 167 2.50 -26.24 3.07
N SER A 168 2.53 -26.00 4.39
CA SER A 168 2.15 -26.97 5.42
C SER A 168 0.80 -26.66 6.07
N LEU A 169 -0.02 -25.82 5.47
CA LEU A 169 -1.37 -25.52 5.94
C LEU A 169 -2.26 -26.75 5.90
N SER A 170 -3.08 -26.93 6.94
CA SER A 170 -4.15 -27.92 6.92
C SER A 170 -5.31 -27.51 6.02
N SER A 171 -5.59 -26.21 5.92
CA SER A 171 -6.67 -25.66 5.09
C SER A 171 -6.28 -24.32 4.49
N LEU A 172 -6.26 -24.24 3.16
CA LEU A 172 -6.11 -23.00 2.42
C LEU A 172 -7.47 -22.29 2.36
N LYS A 173 -7.55 -21.02 2.78
CA LYS A 173 -8.78 -20.22 2.80
C LYS A 173 -8.90 -19.29 1.60
N SER A 174 -7.81 -18.63 1.22
CA SER A 174 -7.77 -17.74 0.09
C SER A 174 -6.39 -17.79 -0.56
N TRP A 175 -6.40 -17.76 -1.88
CA TRP A 175 -5.21 -17.51 -2.69
C TRP A 175 -5.65 -16.65 -3.88
N GLU A 176 -5.33 -15.40 -3.82
CA GLU A 176 -5.76 -14.40 -4.79
C GLU A 176 -4.55 -13.67 -5.38
N SER A 177 -4.58 -13.47 -6.67
CA SER A 177 -3.64 -12.61 -7.38
C SER A 177 -4.43 -11.63 -8.24
N SER A 178 -4.03 -10.39 -8.24
CA SER A 178 -4.66 -9.35 -9.06
C SER A 178 -3.61 -8.46 -9.70
N LEU A 179 -3.87 -8.09 -10.95
CA LEU A 179 -3.08 -7.12 -11.71
C LEU A 179 -4.04 -6.04 -12.23
N THR A 180 -3.70 -4.79 -12.00
CA THR A 180 -4.41 -3.65 -12.53
C THR A 180 -3.42 -2.75 -13.26
N GLU A 181 -3.67 -2.51 -14.55
CA GLU A 181 -2.89 -1.59 -15.36
C GLU A 181 -3.76 -0.45 -15.86
N LYS A 182 -3.23 0.76 -15.83
CA LYS A 182 -3.87 1.96 -16.37
C LYS A 182 -2.84 2.78 -17.15
N GLN A 183 -3.24 3.27 -18.29
CA GLN A 183 -2.42 4.16 -19.10
C GLN A 183 -3.27 5.35 -19.54
N LEU A 184 -2.67 6.52 -19.53
CA LEU A 184 -3.30 7.75 -20.00
C LEU A 184 -2.31 8.56 -20.81
N LEU A 185 -2.77 9.05 -21.95
CA LEU A 185 -2.07 9.99 -22.79
C LEU A 185 -2.91 11.25 -22.93
N SER A 186 -2.36 12.39 -22.60
CA SER A 186 -3.04 13.67 -22.60
C SER A 186 -2.25 14.71 -23.36
N TYR A 187 -2.96 15.66 -23.97
CA TYR A 187 -2.38 16.78 -24.70
C TYR A 187 -3.02 18.08 -24.24
N MET A 188 -2.21 19.12 -24.12
CA MET A 188 -2.66 20.48 -23.82
C MET A 188 -1.91 21.48 -24.72
N ALA A 189 -2.64 22.43 -25.27
CA ALA A 189 -2.05 23.57 -25.95
C ALA A 189 -2.59 24.87 -25.33
N ARG A 190 -1.71 25.83 -25.09
CA ARG A 190 -2.05 27.15 -24.57
C ARG A 190 -1.35 28.22 -25.38
N MET A 191 -2.06 29.27 -25.74
CA MET A 191 -1.54 30.47 -26.39
C MET A 191 -1.88 31.71 -25.57
N ASN A 192 -0.89 32.57 -25.37
CA ASN A 192 -1.02 33.86 -24.74
C ASN A 192 -0.57 34.93 -25.74
N TYR A 193 -1.26 36.04 -25.79
CA TYR A 193 -0.93 37.22 -26.58
C TYR A 193 -1.14 38.48 -25.75
N THR A 194 -0.18 39.36 -25.76
CA THR A 194 -0.25 40.68 -25.11
C THR A 194 0.32 41.74 -26.04
#